data_506a81af6eb9b97b47715ba4ec7027a5
#
_entry.id   506a81af6eb9b97b47715ba4ec7027a5
#
_cell.length_a   1.000
_cell.length_b   1.000
_cell.length_c   1.000
_cell.angle_alpha   90.00
_cell.angle_beta   90.00
_cell.angle_gamma   90.00
#
_symmetry.space_group_name_H-M   'P 1'
#
loop_
_entity.id
_entity.type
_entity.pdbx_description
1 polymer ?
#
loop_
_entity_poly.entity_id
_entity_poly.type
_entity_poly.pdbx_seq_one_letter_code
_entity_poly.pdbx_strand_id
1 'polypeptide(L)'
;MLEAMLNKRRLAALPSTPIEASTVEVLCHATEYHAKVHQLIQTARQRIILTALYLQADEAGEAVLRALYQAKQANPALQVTVYVDFHRARRGLIGKSDMKTNADFYREIAAEYQHPIDILGVPVKRRELFGVLHLKGFVFDDTLLYSGASLNNVYLGQPSRYRADRYLLITNKALADSFAQGHQQVLGDRQVVQSLLDPSPEVAQAYKPHHRSWLKHAKQHSYPQQGKTDESLRATLLMGMGRLKNSLNQSLLAVLALAQRDVLIYTPYFNPPPVLAKALRKCLKRGVKVTIVVGDKTANDFYIPPTQKFSRIGGLPYLYETI
;
A
#
# COMPACT_ATOMS: atom_id res chain seq x y z
N MET A 1 -29.24 16.32 11.37
CA MET A 1 -30.02 15.11 11.05
C MET A 1 -29.82 14.65 9.59
N LEU A 2 -30.06 15.50 8.60
CA LEU A 2 -29.94 15.14 7.17
C LEU A 2 -28.52 14.67 6.78
N GLU A 3 -27.46 15.38 7.19
CA GLU A 3 -26.06 15.01 6.89
C GLU A 3 -25.70 13.63 7.45
N ALA A 4 -26.13 13.30 8.67
CA ALA A 4 -25.90 11.98 9.28
C ALA A 4 -26.64 10.87 8.49
N MET A 5 -27.89 11.13 8.07
CA MET A 5 -28.66 10.19 7.26
C MET A 5 -27.98 9.93 5.91
N LEU A 6 -27.50 10.97 5.23
CA LEU A 6 -26.78 10.85 3.95
C LEU A 6 -25.48 10.07 4.10
N ASN A 7 -24.70 10.31 5.17
CA ASN A 7 -23.47 9.57 5.44
C ASN A 7 -23.73 8.09 5.76
N LYS A 8 -24.79 7.78 6.55
CA LYS A 8 -25.22 6.40 6.79
C LYS A 8 -25.59 5.69 5.49
N ARG A 9 -26.42 6.33 4.65
CA ARG A 9 -26.78 5.78 3.32
C ARG A 9 -25.56 5.53 2.44
N ARG A 10 -24.61 6.48 2.41
CA ARG A 10 -23.36 6.33 1.65
C ARG A 10 -22.58 5.10 2.10
N LEU A 11 -22.32 4.92 3.41
CA LEU A 11 -21.59 3.77 3.90
C LEU A 11 -22.36 2.46 3.68
N ALA A 12 -23.67 2.48 3.89
CA ALA A 12 -24.53 1.31 3.63
C ALA A 12 -24.62 0.93 2.14
N ALA A 13 -24.35 1.87 1.24
CA ALA A 13 -24.36 1.62 -0.20
C ALA A 13 -23.03 1.08 -0.73
N LEU A 14 -21.96 1.06 0.09
CA LEU A 14 -20.67 0.52 -0.33
C LEU A 14 -20.81 -0.98 -0.62
N PRO A 15 -20.29 -1.45 -1.77
CA PRO A 15 -20.21 -2.88 -2.02
C PRO A 15 -19.26 -3.54 -1.03
N SER A 16 -19.58 -4.75 -0.62
CA SER A 16 -18.80 -5.49 0.37
C SER A 16 -18.81 -6.98 0.08
N THR A 17 -17.81 -7.68 0.59
CA THR A 17 -17.71 -9.13 0.54
C THR A 17 -18.01 -9.70 1.93
N PRO A 18 -18.90 -10.70 2.07
CA PRO A 18 -19.12 -11.38 3.34
C PRO A 18 -17.85 -12.12 3.76
N ILE A 19 -17.56 -12.08 5.07
CA ILE A 19 -16.36 -12.69 5.66
C ILE A 19 -16.79 -13.55 6.83
N GLU A 20 -16.26 -14.76 6.92
CA GLU A 20 -16.38 -15.59 8.11
C GLU A 20 -15.28 -15.22 9.11
N ALA A 21 -15.62 -15.05 10.38
CA ALA A 21 -14.65 -14.64 11.42
C ALA A 21 -13.49 -15.65 11.56
N SER A 22 -13.76 -16.94 11.36
CA SER A 22 -12.77 -18.02 11.39
C SER A 22 -11.70 -17.91 10.30
N THR A 23 -11.96 -17.18 9.22
CA THR A 23 -11.03 -16.99 8.10
C THR A 23 -10.13 -15.75 8.26
N VAL A 24 -10.27 -15.03 9.38
CA VAL A 24 -9.51 -13.81 9.69
C VAL A 24 -8.42 -14.12 10.71
N GLU A 25 -7.17 -13.90 10.34
CA GLU A 25 -6.00 -14.00 11.23
C GLU A 25 -5.35 -12.61 11.36
N VAL A 26 -4.99 -12.23 12.58
CA VAL A 26 -4.29 -10.98 12.88
C VAL A 26 -2.90 -11.30 13.41
N LEU A 27 -1.85 -10.82 12.74
CA LEU A 27 -0.48 -10.89 13.23
C LEU A 27 -0.11 -9.54 13.86
N CYS A 28 0.64 -9.59 14.95
CA CYS A 28 1.00 -8.40 15.73
C CYS A 28 2.49 -8.04 15.61
N HIS A 29 3.33 -8.97 15.15
CA HIS A 29 4.78 -8.78 15.10
C HIS A 29 5.31 -8.82 13.66
N ALA A 30 6.28 -7.95 13.36
CA ALA A 30 6.91 -7.89 12.05
C ALA A 30 7.61 -9.19 11.65
N THR A 31 8.14 -9.94 12.64
CA THR A 31 8.76 -11.25 12.42
C THR A 31 7.74 -12.32 12.01
N GLU A 32 6.54 -12.31 12.61
CA GLU A 32 5.44 -13.19 12.21
C GLU A 32 4.98 -12.85 10.78
N TYR A 33 4.85 -11.56 10.48
CA TYR A 33 4.51 -11.09 9.13
C TYR A 33 5.55 -11.53 8.10
N HIS A 34 6.86 -11.39 8.41
CA HIS A 34 7.95 -11.85 7.54
C HIS A 34 7.85 -13.34 7.27
N ALA A 35 7.75 -14.16 8.32
CA ALA A 35 7.61 -15.61 8.19
C ALA A 35 6.36 -16.00 7.38
N LYS A 36 5.23 -15.32 7.63
CA LYS A 36 3.96 -15.57 6.92
C LYS A 36 4.06 -15.21 5.44
N VAL A 37 4.70 -14.09 5.07
CA VAL A 37 4.92 -13.73 3.66
C VAL A 37 5.71 -14.82 2.94
N HIS A 38 6.81 -15.31 3.52
CA HIS A 38 7.59 -16.40 2.93
C HIS A 38 6.78 -17.70 2.83
N GLN A 39 6.05 -18.07 3.87
CA GLN A 39 5.17 -19.25 3.85
C GLN A 39 4.15 -19.16 2.72
N LEU A 40 3.46 -18.02 2.57
CA LEU A 40 2.45 -17.82 1.55
C LEU A 40 3.04 -17.84 0.13
N ILE A 41 4.24 -17.28 -0.07
CA ILE A 41 4.96 -17.38 -1.35
C ILE A 41 5.23 -18.84 -1.72
N GLN A 42 5.77 -19.62 -0.77
CA GLN A 42 6.11 -21.04 -1.00
C GLN A 42 4.90 -21.93 -1.26
N THR A 43 3.77 -21.60 -0.66
CA THR A 43 2.55 -22.42 -0.79
C THR A 43 1.63 -22.02 -1.93
N ALA A 44 1.82 -20.84 -2.53
CA ALA A 44 1.00 -20.34 -3.63
C ALA A 44 1.06 -21.27 -4.86
N ARG A 45 -0.09 -21.49 -5.51
CA ARG A 45 -0.23 -22.40 -6.65
C ARG A 45 -0.73 -21.72 -7.93
N GLN A 46 -1.51 -20.66 -7.82
CA GLN A 46 -2.17 -20.01 -8.95
C GLN A 46 -1.62 -18.60 -9.19
N ARG A 47 -1.59 -17.76 -8.14
CA ARG A 47 -1.23 -16.36 -8.27
C ARG A 47 -0.59 -15.78 -7.01
N ILE A 48 0.35 -14.85 -7.23
CA ILE A 48 0.89 -13.94 -6.23
C ILE A 48 0.79 -12.52 -6.79
N ILE A 49 0.13 -11.61 -6.05
CA ILE A 49 0.08 -10.19 -6.39
C ILE A 49 0.56 -9.42 -5.18
N LEU A 50 1.65 -8.69 -5.32
CA LEU A 50 2.18 -7.82 -4.26
C LEU A 50 2.04 -6.36 -4.69
N THR A 51 1.45 -5.52 -3.83
CA THR A 51 1.38 -4.08 -4.04
C THR A 51 1.97 -3.35 -2.85
N ALA A 52 3.08 -2.67 -3.05
CA ALA A 52 3.82 -1.94 -2.02
C ALA A 52 4.37 -0.63 -2.57
N LEU A 53 4.84 0.26 -1.68
CA LEU A 53 5.57 1.46 -2.10
C LEU A 53 6.87 1.07 -2.81
N TYR A 54 7.56 0.07 -2.27
CA TYR A 54 8.78 -0.50 -2.84
C TYR A 54 9.03 -1.93 -2.31
N LEU A 55 9.78 -2.68 -3.07
CA LEU A 55 10.53 -3.84 -2.68
C LEU A 55 12.00 -3.37 -2.66
N GLN A 56 12.57 -3.20 -1.47
CA GLN A 56 13.85 -2.52 -1.30
C GLN A 56 15.02 -3.46 -1.64
N ALA A 57 16.08 -2.90 -2.23
CA ALA A 57 17.37 -3.57 -2.39
C ALA A 57 18.11 -3.64 -1.04
N ASP A 58 17.58 -4.43 -0.13
CA ASP A 58 18.16 -4.78 1.16
C ASP A 58 17.96 -6.28 1.43
N GLU A 59 18.49 -6.78 2.51
CA GLU A 59 18.53 -8.21 2.84
C GLU A 59 17.13 -8.85 2.84
N ALA A 60 16.15 -8.22 3.51
CA ALA A 60 14.81 -8.75 3.59
C ALA A 60 14.04 -8.63 2.24
N GLY A 61 14.24 -7.53 1.53
CA GLY A 61 13.65 -7.36 0.20
C GLY A 61 14.24 -8.33 -0.82
N GLU A 62 15.54 -8.61 -0.74
CA GLU A 62 16.20 -9.63 -1.58
C GLU A 62 15.66 -11.02 -1.27
N ALA A 63 15.52 -11.39 -0.01
CA ALA A 63 14.97 -12.69 0.38
C ALA A 63 13.55 -12.89 -0.18
N VAL A 64 12.70 -11.87 -0.11
CA VAL A 64 11.34 -11.91 -0.70
C VAL A 64 11.40 -12.05 -2.22
N LEU A 65 12.23 -11.25 -2.91
CA LEU A 65 12.32 -11.29 -4.36
C LEU A 65 12.82 -12.66 -4.86
N ARG A 66 13.85 -13.19 -4.22
CA ARG A 66 14.36 -14.54 -4.52
C ARG A 66 13.32 -15.62 -4.28
N ALA A 67 12.56 -15.54 -3.18
CA ALA A 67 11.47 -16.48 -2.89
C ALA A 67 10.38 -16.46 -3.98
N LEU A 68 10.01 -15.27 -4.52
CA LEU A 68 9.06 -15.15 -5.63
C LEU A 68 9.58 -15.85 -6.90
N TYR A 69 10.85 -15.65 -7.25
CA TYR A 69 11.45 -16.32 -8.40
C TYR A 69 11.58 -17.82 -8.19
N GLN A 70 11.96 -18.28 -7.00
CA GLN A 70 12.02 -19.71 -6.66
C GLN A 70 10.64 -20.38 -6.76
N ALA A 71 9.59 -19.73 -6.27
CA ALA A 71 8.22 -20.21 -6.40
C ALA A 71 7.79 -20.30 -7.87
N LYS A 72 8.13 -19.28 -8.69
CA LYS A 72 7.88 -19.28 -10.14
C LYS A 72 8.68 -20.36 -10.87
N GLN A 73 9.92 -20.61 -10.46
CA GLN A 73 10.77 -21.66 -11.03
C GLN A 73 10.22 -23.05 -10.71
N ALA A 74 9.74 -23.26 -9.47
CA ALA A 74 9.13 -24.52 -9.05
C ALA A 74 7.75 -24.78 -9.71
N ASN A 75 7.02 -23.72 -10.03
CA ASN A 75 5.73 -23.76 -10.72
C ASN A 75 5.68 -22.72 -11.85
N PRO A 76 6.10 -23.06 -13.07
CA PRO A 76 6.08 -22.12 -14.20
C PRO A 76 4.68 -21.57 -14.56
N ALA A 77 3.60 -22.23 -14.17
CA ALA A 77 2.24 -21.74 -14.37
C ALA A 77 1.81 -20.67 -13.35
N LEU A 78 2.52 -20.54 -12.21
CA LEU A 78 2.24 -19.55 -11.17
C LEU A 78 2.33 -18.14 -11.74
N GLN A 79 1.28 -17.35 -11.60
CA GLN A 79 1.27 -15.94 -11.99
C GLN A 79 1.84 -15.09 -10.85
N VAL A 80 2.91 -14.35 -11.11
CA VAL A 80 3.54 -13.49 -10.11
C VAL A 80 3.63 -12.06 -10.64
N THR A 81 2.99 -11.12 -9.92
CA THR A 81 3.01 -9.70 -10.27
C THR A 81 3.33 -8.85 -9.04
N VAL A 82 4.31 -7.99 -9.16
CA VAL A 82 4.72 -7.02 -8.12
C VAL A 82 4.49 -5.60 -8.64
N TYR A 83 3.63 -4.84 -7.96
CA TYR A 83 3.38 -3.42 -8.23
C TYR A 83 4.11 -2.56 -7.21
N VAL A 84 4.98 -1.66 -7.69
CA VAL A 84 5.70 -0.69 -6.86
C VAL A 84 5.63 0.71 -7.45
N ASP A 85 5.99 1.72 -6.67
CA ASP A 85 6.09 3.09 -7.20
C ASP A 85 7.19 3.19 -8.26
N PHE A 86 6.84 3.72 -9.43
CA PHE A 86 7.73 3.83 -10.58
C PHE A 86 8.95 4.72 -10.29
N HIS A 87 8.73 5.89 -9.69
CA HIS A 87 9.82 6.84 -9.46
C HIS A 87 10.72 6.37 -8.31
N ARG A 88 10.09 5.83 -7.25
CA ARG A 88 10.82 5.31 -6.09
C ARG A 88 11.71 4.12 -6.46
N ALA A 89 11.26 3.25 -7.37
CA ALA A 89 12.04 2.11 -7.84
C ALA A 89 13.24 2.53 -8.72
N ARG A 90 13.13 3.63 -9.45
CA ARG A 90 14.15 4.10 -10.41
C ARG A 90 15.11 5.14 -9.83
N ARG A 91 15.10 5.40 -8.54
CA ARG A 91 16.09 6.23 -7.86
C ARG A 91 16.83 5.47 -6.77
N GLY A 92 18.05 5.88 -6.47
CA GLY A 92 18.79 5.42 -5.31
C GLY A 92 18.19 5.90 -3.98
N LEU A 93 18.83 5.58 -2.86
CA LEU A 93 18.46 6.10 -1.56
C LEU A 93 18.65 7.62 -1.51
N ILE A 94 17.76 8.32 -0.78
CA ILE A 94 17.85 9.77 -0.61
C ILE A 94 19.20 10.12 0.02
N GLY A 95 19.96 11.02 -0.63
CA GLY A 95 21.27 11.47 -0.16
C GLY A 95 22.46 10.58 -0.59
N LYS A 96 22.24 9.57 -1.43
CA LYS A 96 23.31 8.69 -1.98
C LYS A 96 23.13 8.60 -3.50
N SER A 97 23.83 9.44 -4.25
CA SER A 97 23.70 9.54 -5.73
C SER A 97 24.29 8.33 -6.48
N ASP A 98 25.22 7.61 -5.87
CA ASP A 98 26.04 6.58 -6.54
C ASP A 98 25.58 5.15 -6.23
N MET A 99 24.42 4.98 -5.58
CA MET A 99 23.89 3.66 -5.29
C MET A 99 22.98 3.15 -6.40
N LYS A 100 23.10 1.85 -6.69
CA LYS A 100 22.15 1.12 -7.54
C LYS A 100 20.71 1.41 -7.13
N THR A 101 19.84 1.52 -8.13
CA THR A 101 18.40 1.69 -7.92
C THR A 101 17.76 0.34 -7.57
N ASN A 102 16.55 0.37 -7.01
CA ASN A 102 15.80 -0.87 -6.84
C ASN A 102 15.50 -1.55 -8.20
N ALA A 103 15.29 -0.77 -9.27
CA ALA A 103 15.07 -1.33 -10.59
C ALA A 103 16.33 -2.05 -11.13
N ASP A 104 17.55 -1.55 -10.86
CA ASP A 104 18.78 -2.25 -11.19
C ASP A 104 18.87 -3.59 -10.43
N PHE A 105 18.59 -3.56 -9.14
CA PHE A 105 18.55 -4.74 -8.31
C PHE A 105 17.53 -5.78 -8.81
N TYR A 106 16.32 -5.35 -9.24
CA TYR A 106 15.33 -6.29 -9.78
C TYR A 106 15.82 -6.96 -11.06
N ARG A 107 16.51 -6.23 -11.95
CA ARG A 107 17.10 -6.80 -13.18
C ARG A 107 18.21 -7.78 -12.90
N GLU A 108 19.08 -7.48 -11.93
CA GLU A 108 20.16 -8.38 -11.55
C GLU A 108 19.62 -9.72 -11.03
N ILE A 109 18.68 -9.68 -10.11
CA ILE A 109 18.06 -10.92 -9.60
C ILE A 109 17.29 -11.64 -10.72
N ALA A 110 16.56 -10.91 -11.57
CA ALA A 110 15.82 -11.52 -12.67
C ALA A 110 16.72 -12.30 -13.64
N ALA A 111 17.96 -11.83 -13.87
CA ALA A 111 18.90 -12.48 -14.76
C ALA A 111 19.41 -13.85 -14.27
N GLU A 112 19.21 -14.16 -13.00
CA GLU A 112 19.59 -15.44 -12.39
C GLU A 112 18.55 -16.56 -12.62
N TYR A 113 17.34 -16.23 -13.14
CA TYR A 113 16.21 -17.15 -13.24
C TYR A 113 15.69 -17.26 -14.68
N GLN A 114 15.21 -18.47 -15.04
CA GLN A 114 14.69 -18.74 -16.40
C GLN A 114 13.25 -18.27 -16.60
N HIS A 115 12.42 -18.37 -15.55
CA HIS A 115 11.01 -18.03 -15.63
C HIS A 115 10.76 -16.60 -15.13
N PRO A 116 10.30 -15.69 -16.00
CA PRO A 116 10.10 -14.28 -15.62
C PRO A 116 8.89 -14.11 -14.70
N ILE A 117 8.95 -13.06 -13.90
CA ILE A 117 7.82 -12.51 -13.16
C ILE A 117 7.58 -11.07 -13.60
N ASP A 118 6.37 -10.55 -13.37
CA ASP A 118 6.06 -9.15 -13.64
C ASP A 118 6.49 -8.26 -12.47
N ILE A 119 7.43 -7.33 -12.68
CA ILE A 119 7.75 -6.27 -11.73
C ILE A 119 7.43 -4.93 -12.38
N LEU A 120 6.39 -4.27 -11.88
CA LEU A 120 5.71 -3.18 -12.54
C LEU A 120 5.80 -1.89 -11.74
N GLY A 121 6.28 -0.84 -12.38
CA GLY A 121 6.33 0.51 -11.83
C GLY A 121 5.07 1.30 -12.16
N VAL A 122 4.39 1.81 -11.13
CA VAL A 122 3.17 2.59 -11.26
C VAL A 122 3.47 4.08 -11.08
N PRO A 123 3.39 4.92 -12.12
CA PRO A 123 3.68 6.34 -12.04
C PRO A 123 2.45 7.13 -11.60
N VAL A 124 2.12 7.15 -10.31
CA VAL A 124 0.95 7.87 -9.75
C VAL A 124 0.99 9.36 -10.04
N LYS A 125 2.18 9.95 -10.09
CA LYS A 125 2.42 11.35 -10.48
C LYS A 125 3.55 11.42 -11.50
N ARG A 126 3.64 12.56 -12.19
CA ARG A 126 4.73 12.80 -13.14
C ARG A 126 6.11 12.93 -12.48
N ARG A 127 6.15 13.23 -11.17
CA ARG A 127 7.37 13.29 -10.35
C ARG A 127 7.05 12.80 -8.95
N GLU A 128 7.98 12.12 -8.29
CA GLU A 128 7.85 11.58 -6.93
C GLU A 128 7.43 12.64 -5.90
N LEU A 129 7.97 13.84 -5.99
CA LEU A 129 7.65 14.95 -5.09
C LEU A 129 6.15 15.28 -4.99
N PHE A 130 5.36 14.96 -6.01
CA PHE A 130 3.93 15.26 -6.04
C PHE A 130 3.05 14.09 -5.58
N GLY A 131 3.63 12.97 -5.24
CA GLY A 131 2.96 11.79 -4.72
C GLY A 131 3.47 10.48 -5.32
N VAL A 132 3.35 9.43 -4.53
CA VAL A 132 3.85 8.08 -4.80
C VAL A 132 2.71 7.06 -4.77
N LEU A 133 2.95 5.86 -5.29
CA LEU A 133 2.07 4.73 -5.07
C LEU A 133 2.13 4.32 -3.60
N HIS A 134 1.05 4.55 -2.87
CA HIS A 134 0.98 4.15 -1.46
C HIS A 134 -0.10 3.09 -1.20
N LEU A 135 -0.63 2.47 -2.26
CA LEU A 135 -1.48 1.29 -2.14
C LEU A 135 -0.71 0.14 -1.53
N LYS A 136 -1.41 -0.66 -0.74
CA LYS A 136 -0.90 -1.85 -0.07
C LYS A 136 -1.87 -3.00 -0.23
N GLY A 137 -1.37 -4.19 -0.05
CA GLY A 137 -2.10 -5.43 -0.03
C GLY A 137 -1.44 -6.48 -0.92
N PHE A 138 -1.45 -7.72 -0.43
CA PHE A 138 -0.86 -8.86 -1.12
C PHE A 138 -1.94 -9.93 -1.27
N VAL A 139 -1.98 -10.57 -2.42
CA VAL A 139 -2.83 -11.74 -2.67
C VAL A 139 -1.93 -12.94 -2.94
N PHE A 140 -2.21 -14.03 -2.24
CA PHE A 140 -1.62 -15.35 -2.46
C PHE A 140 -2.79 -16.32 -2.64
N ASP A 141 -3.04 -16.74 -3.86
CA ASP A 141 -4.22 -17.53 -4.25
C ASP A 141 -5.53 -16.90 -3.73
N ASP A 142 -6.16 -17.50 -2.74
CA ASP A 142 -7.42 -17.05 -2.14
C ASP A 142 -7.23 -16.27 -0.82
N THR A 143 -6.00 -15.95 -0.44
CA THR A 143 -5.67 -15.21 0.78
C THR A 143 -5.26 -13.78 0.47
N LEU A 144 -5.96 -12.80 1.05
CA LEU A 144 -5.57 -11.39 1.08
C LEU A 144 -4.80 -11.11 2.37
N LEU A 145 -3.55 -10.66 2.26
CA LEU A 145 -2.73 -10.14 3.35
C LEU A 145 -2.64 -8.62 3.24
N TYR A 146 -3.21 -7.91 4.20
CA TYR A 146 -3.28 -6.44 4.23
C TYR A 146 -2.51 -5.85 5.40
N SER A 147 -1.66 -4.86 5.10
CA SER A 147 -0.86 -4.10 6.08
C SER A 147 -0.48 -2.74 5.51
N GLY A 148 -0.03 -1.81 6.36
CA GLY A 148 0.64 -0.57 5.95
C GLY A 148 2.10 -0.76 5.54
N ALA A 149 2.68 -1.93 5.80
CA ALA A 149 4.08 -2.24 5.57
C ALA A 149 4.48 -2.24 4.08
N SER A 150 5.73 -1.89 3.82
CA SER A 150 6.44 -2.16 2.56
C SER A 150 7.39 -3.35 2.77
N LEU A 151 8.16 -3.71 1.74
CA LEU A 151 9.04 -4.87 1.76
C LEU A 151 10.50 -4.42 1.90
N ASN A 152 10.97 -4.32 3.15
CA ASN A 152 12.36 -3.99 3.50
C ASN A 152 12.69 -4.45 4.94
N ASN A 153 13.95 -4.34 5.33
CA ASN A 153 14.42 -4.75 6.65
C ASN A 153 13.60 -4.18 7.81
N VAL A 154 13.26 -2.89 7.75
CA VAL A 154 12.54 -2.21 8.84
C VAL A 154 11.11 -2.75 9.03
N TYR A 155 10.41 -3.04 7.94
CA TYR A 155 9.04 -3.55 7.98
C TYR A 155 8.95 -5.07 8.16
N LEU A 156 10.04 -5.79 7.84
CA LEU A 156 10.11 -7.25 7.97
C LEU A 156 10.84 -7.70 9.24
N GLY A 157 11.06 -6.76 10.19
CA GLY A 157 11.51 -7.10 11.54
C GLY A 157 12.98 -7.47 11.65
N GLN A 158 13.84 -6.94 10.78
CA GLN A 158 15.29 -7.12 10.91
C GLN A 158 15.84 -6.39 12.16
N PRO A 159 16.84 -6.97 12.88
CA PRO A 159 16.98 -6.89 14.33
C PRO A 159 17.30 -5.53 14.94
N SER A 160 17.79 -4.56 14.16
CA SER A 160 18.20 -3.27 14.75
C SER A 160 17.10 -2.22 14.83
N ARG A 161 16.05 -2.35 14.03
CA ARG A 161 14.94 -1.36 13.93
C ARG A 161 13.76 -1.96 13.22
N TYR A 162 12.60 -1.97 13.87
CA TYR A 162 11.36 -2.38 13.21
C TYR A 162 10.24 -1.36 13.46
N ARG A 163 9.21 -1.41 12.63
CA ARG A 163 7.99 -0.62 12.79
C ARG A 163 6.84 -1.54 13.16
N ALA A 164 6.17 -1.22 14.26
CA ALA A 164 4.93 -1.90 14.61
C ALA A 164 3.84 -1.57 13.59
N ASP A 165 3.16 -2.59 13.11
CA ASP A 165 1.98 -2.47 12.25
C ASP A 165 0.98 -3.56 12.61
N ARG A 166 -0.19 -3.54 12.00
CA ARG A 166 -1.15 -4.62 12.05
C ARG A 166 -1.16 -5.33 10.71
N TYR A 167 -1.08 -6.63 10.75
CA TYR A 167 -1.10 -7.47 9.57
C TYR A 167 -2.37 -8.32 9.61
N LEU A 168 -3.23 -8.15 8.61
CA LEU A 168 -4.53 -8.79 8.55
C LEU A 168 -4.54 -9.77 7.40
N LEU A 169 -4.73 -11.06 7.70
CA LEU A 169 -4.95 -12.10 6.71
C LEU A 169 -6.43 -12.44 6.65
N ILE A 170 -6.96 -12.54 5.45
CA ILE A 170 -8.34 -12.95 5.21
C ILE A 170 -8.31 -14.01 4.10
N THR A 171 -8.60 -15.24 4.46
CA THR A 171 -8.72 -16.33 3.47
C THR A 171 -10.16 -16.36 2.95
N ASN A 172 -10.38 -15.69 1.83
CA ASN A 172 -11.68 -15.59 1.18
C ASN A 172 -11.48 -15.36 -0.31
N LYS A 173 -11.86 -16.34 -1.12
CA LYS A 173 -11.67 -16.31 -2.57
C LYS A 173 -12.32 -15.09 -3.22
N ALA A 174 -13.55 -14.76 -2.87
CA ALA A 174 -14.28 -13.65 -3.47
C ALA A 174 -13.61 -12.29 -3.16
N LEU A 175 -13.06 -12.13 -1.96
CA LEU A 175 -12.31 -10.93 -1.57
C LEU A 175 -10.97 -10.85 -2.30
N ALA A 176 -10.23 -11.95 -2.36
CA ALA A 176 -8.96 -12.03 -3.08
C ALA A 176 -9.14 -11.80 -4.59
N ASP A 177 -10.18 -12.37 -5.20
CA ASP A 177 -10.54 -12.14 -6.60
C ASP A 177 -10.91 -10.66 -6.85
N SER A 178 -11.71 -10.07 -5.98
CA SER A 178 -12.08 -8.66 -6.06
C SER A 178 -10.85 -7.75 -6.00
N PHE A 179 -9.92 -8.03 -5.08
CA PHE A 179 -8.67 -7.28 -4.98
C PHE A 179 -7.82 -7.44 -6.26
N ALA A 180 -7.60 -8.68 -6.71
CA ALA A 180 -6.81 -8.97 -7.89
C ALA A 180 -7.39 -8.30 -9.15
N GLN A 181 -8.70 -8.45 -9.38
CA GLN A 181 -9.40 -7.86 -10.51
C GLN A 181 -9.37 -6.32 -10.46
N GLY A 182 -9.60 -5.71 -9.29
CA GLY A 182 -9.53 -4.27 -9.12
C GLY A 182 -8.14 -3.70 -9.39
N HIS A 183 -7.09 -4.41 -8.95
CA HIS A 183 -5.71 -4.04 -9.26
C HIS A 183 -5.43 -4.19 -10.75
N GLN A 184 -5.84 -5.29 -11.38
CA GLN A 184 -5.66 -5.50 -12.82
C GLN A 184 -6.36 -4.41 -13.65
N GLN A 185 -7.55 -4.01 -13.29
CA GLN A 185 -8.31 -2.95 -14.00
C GLN A 185 -7.62 -1.57 -13.95
N VAL A 186 -6.92 -1.27 -12.86
CA VAL A 186 -6.24 0.04 -12.67
C VAL A 186 -4.75 -0.05 -12.97
N LEU A 187 -4.07 -1.05 -12.42
CA LEU A 187 -2.61 -1.17 -12.48
C LEU A 187 -2.13 -2.08 -13.62
N GLY A 188 -3.04 -2.75 -14.31
CA GLY A 188 -2.74 -3.58 -15.49
C GLY A 188 -2.59 -2.81 -16.81
N ASP A 189 -2.88 -1.50 -16.83
CA ASP A 189 -2.75 -0.65 -18.02
C ASP A 189 -1.29 -0.45 -18.43
N ARG A 190 -0.83 -1.25 -19.38
CA ARG A 190 0.56 -1.24 -19.86
C ARG A 190 0.95 0.02 -20.67
N GLN A 191 0.00 0.89 -21.03
CA GLN A 191 0.31 2.20 -21.58
C GLN A 191 0.85 3.16 -20.51
N VAL A 192 0.54 2.90 -19.24
CA VAL A 192 0.94 3.75 -18.11
C VAL A 192 1.86 3.01 -17.14
N VAL A 193 1.52 1.79 -16.78
CA VAL A 193 2.27 0.98 -15.82
C VAL A 193 3.36 0.21 -16.56
N GLN A 194 4.61 0.53 -16.25
CA GLN A 194 5.78 0.10 -17.02
C GLN A 194 6.51 -1.05 -16.34
N SER A 195 7.09 -1.93 -17.14
CA SER A 195 8.03 -2.94 -16.63
C SER A 195 9.29 -2.26 -16.07
N LEU A 196 9.69 -2.65 -14.87
CA LEU A 196 10.95 -2.22 -14.27
C LEU A 196 12.13 -3.11 -14.65
N LEU A 197 11.83 -4.23 -15.33
CA LEU A 197 12.86 -5.12 -15.90
C LEU A 197 13.37 -4.61 -17.26
N ASP A 198 12.64 -3.71 -17.92
CA ASP A 198 13.08 -3.06 -19.16
C ASP A 198 13.86 -1.77 -18.81
N PRO A 199 15.15 -1.68 -19.13
CA PRO A 199 15.99 -0.52 -18.84
C PRO A 199 15.81 0.63 -19.83
N SER A 200 15.07 0.45 -20.95
CA SER A 200 15.03 1.42 -22.05
C SER A 200 14.47 2.78 -21.61
N PRO A 201 15.12 3.90 -22.04
CA PRO A 201 14.64 5.25 -21.75
C PRO A 201 13.27 5.55 -22.36
N GLU A 202 12.95 4.95 -23.51
CA GLU A 202 11.68 5.09 -24.23
C GLU A 202 10.53 4.58 -23.38
N VAL A 203 10.67 3.38 -22.81
CA VAL A 203 9.68 2.78 -21.89
C VAL A 203 9.50 3.68 -20.68
N ALA A 204 10.58 4.23 -20.13
CA ALA A 204 10.51 5.12 -18.97
C ALA A 204 9.71 6.41 -19.20
N GLN A 205 9.40 6.78 -20.43
CA GLN A 205 8.66 7.98 -20.79
C GLN A 205 7.31 7.70 -21.46
N ALA A 206 7.08 6.47 -21.91
CA ALA A 206 5.90 6.07 -22.69
C ALA A 206 4.56 6.37 -21.99
N TYR A 207 4.52 6.32 -20.64
CA TYR A 207 3.30 6.58 -19.88
C TYR A 207 2.79 8.03 -19.96
N LYS A 208 3.64 9.01 -20.29
CA LYS A 208 3.30 10.44 -20.17
C LYS A 208 2.07 10.89 -20.94
N PRO A 209 1.82 10.48 -22.19
CA PRO A 209 0.62 10.84 -22.94
C PRO A 209 -0.67 10.31 -22.27
N HIS A 210 -0.64 9.09 -21.77
CA HIS A 210 -1.80 8.37 -21.25
C HIS A 210 -2.09 8.63 -19.77
N HIS A 211 -1.11 9.17 -19.02
CA HIS A 211 -1.17 9.33 -17.57
C HIS A 211 -2.39 10.09 -17.05
N ARG A 212 -2.80 11.17 -17.74
CA ARG A 212 -3.94 12.00 -17.28
C ARG A 212 -5.26 11.24 -17.37
N SER A 213 -5.49 10.52 -18.46
CA SER A 213 -6.66 9.70 -18.67
C SER A 213 -6.71 8.56 -17.66
N TRP A 214 -5.62 7.82 -17.53
CA TRP A 214 -5.47 6.76 -16.55
C TRP A 214 -5.76 7.23 -15.12
N LEU A 215 -5.18 8.36 -14.70
CA LEU A 215 -5.39 8.90 -13.35
C LEU A 215 -6.86 9.29 -13.10
N LYS A 216 -7.56 9.77 -14.12
CA LYS A 216 -9.00 10.06 -14.04
C LYS A 216 -9.80 8.78 -13.81
N HIS A 217 -9.50 7.72 -14.56
CA HIS A 217 -10.09 6.39 -14.39
C HIS A 217 -9.79 5.82 -13.01
N ALA A 218 -8.54 5.80 -12.59
CA ALA A 218 -8.10 5.26 -11.30
C ALA A 218 -8.76 5.95 -10.08
N LYS A 219 -9.07 7.25 -10.17
CA LYS A 219 -9.79 7.98 -9.11
C LYS A 219 -11.24 7.57 -8.95
N GLN A 220 -11.87 7.12 -10.02
CA GLN A 220 -13.28 6.72 -10.05
C GLN A 220 -13.47 5.23 -9.84
N HIS A 221 -12.37 4.48 -9.84
CA HIS A 221 -12.40 3.03 -9.71
C HIS A 221 -12.97 2.59 -8.36
N SER A 222 -13.77 1.54 -8.39
CA SER A 222 -14.21 0.77 -7.24
C SER A 222 -13.95 -0.70 -7.47
N TYR A 223 -13.59 -1.42 -6.42
CA TYR A 223 -13.36 -2.85 -6.51
C TYR A 223 -14.67 -3.58 -6.86
N PRO A 224 -14.63 -4.60 -7.73
CA PRO A 224 -15.80 -5.42 -8.09
C PRO A 224 -16.15 -6.37 -6.95
N GLN A 225 -16.94 -5.91 -5.99
CA GLN A 225 -17.39 -6.69 -4.85
C GLN A 225 -18.82 -7.21 -5.05
N GLN A 226 -19.18 -8.31 -4.37
CA GLN A 226 -20.44 -9.03 -4.58
C GLN A 226 -21.71 -8.25 -4.15
N GLY A 227 -21.54 -7.07 -3.52
CA GLY A 227 -22.66 -6.26 -3.10
C GLY A 227 -23.09 -6.49 -1.66
N LYS A 228 -24.32 -6.07 -1.32
CA LYS A 228 -24.84 -6.15 0.03
C LYS A 228 -25.24 -7.59 0.38
N THR A 229 -24.86 -8.01 1.57
CA THR A 229 -25.33 -9.26 2.19
C THR A 229 -25.81 -8.96 3.60
N ASP A 230 -26.64 -9.81 4.15
CA ASP A 230 -27.11 -9.71 5.54
C ASP A 230 -26.12 -10.29 6.56
N GLU A 231 -24.95 -10.73 6.08
CA GLU A 231 -23.88 -11.24 6.93
C GLU A 231 -23.37 -10.17 7.92
N SER A 232 -23.10 -10.59 9.15
CA SER A 232 -22.69 -9.71 10.25
C SER A 232 -21.28 -9.14 10.06
N LEU A 233 -20.37 -9.90 9.47
CA LEU A 233 -19.01 -9.49 9.19
C LEU A 233 -18.79 -9.32 7.68
N ARG A 234 -18.30 -8.15 7.28
CA ARG A 234 -18.08 -7.81 5.88
C ARG A 234 -16.81 -7.01 5.70
N ALA A 235 -16.12 -7.21 4.58
CA ALA A 235 -14.99 -6.38 4.15
C ALA A 235 -15.38 -5.53 2.94
N THR A 236 -14.99 -4.26 2.99
CA THR A 236 -15.10 -3.32 1.87
C THR A 236 -13.72 -2.90 1.42
N LEU A 237 -13.37 -3.18 0.17
CA LEU A 237 -12.14 -2.72 -0.44
C LEU A 237 -12.35 -1.32 -1.01
N LEU A 238 -11.46 -0.39 -0.67
CA LEU A 238 -11.50 0.99 -1.14
C LEU A 238 -10.14 1.41 -1.68
N MET A 239 -10.13 2.06 -2.84
CA MET A 239 -8.92 2.60 -3.44
C MET A 239 -8.86 4.12 -3.28
N GLY A 240 -7.76 4.62 -2.69
CA GLY A 240 -7.53 6.05 -2.46
C GLY A 240 -6.57 6.65 -3.47
N MET A 241 -6.99 6.87 -4.72
CA MET A 241 -6.15 7.53 -5.72
C MET A 241 -6.45 9.04 -5.80
N GLY A 242 -5.40 9.86 -5.60
CA GLY A 242 -5.49 11.32 -5.62
C GLY A 242 -6.03 11.93 -4.32
N ARG A 243 -6.01 13.27 -4.24
CA ARG A 243 -6.28 14.03 -2.99
C ARG A 243 -7.75 14.09 -2.59
N LEU A 244 -8.66 14.17 -3.54
CA LEU A 244 -10.08 14.43 -3.30
C LEU A 244 -10.95 13.59 -4.25
N LYS A 245 -12.22 13.41 -3.89
CA LYS A 245 -13.27 12.77 -4.72
C LYS A 245 -12.98 11.28 -5.04
N ASN A 246 -12.23 10.58 -4.21
CA ASN A 246 -12.12 9.12 -4.27
C ASN A 246 -12.97 8.47 -3.18
N SER A 247 -13.35 7.21 -3.37
CA SER A 247 -14.24 6.47 -2.48
C SER A 247 -13.68 6.32 -1.06
N LEU A 248 -12.37 6.10 -0.91
CA LEU A 248 -11.72 5.97 0.40
C LEU A 248 -11.87 7.24 1.23
N ASN A 249 -11.48 8.41 0.67
CA ASN A 249 -11.56 9.67 1.40
C ASN A 249 -13.01 10.04 1.75
N GLN A 250 -13.96 9.78 0.85
CA GLN A 250 -15.38 10.02 1.13
C GLN A 250 -15.90 9.12 2.24
N SER A 251 -15.48 7.86 2.27
CA SER A 251 -15.86 6.91 3.34
C SER A 251 -15.27 7.30 4.69
N LEU A 252 -13.98 7.69 4.74
CA LEU A 252 -13.34 8.18 5.95
C LEU A 252 -14.05 9.42 6.52
N LEU A 253 -14.42 10.38 5.67
CA LEU A 253 -15.17 11.56 6.09
C LEU A 253 -16.56 11.20 6.63
N ALA A 254 -17.25 10.23 6.00
CA ALA A 254 -18.54 9.75 6.46
C ALA A 254 -18.44 9.04 7.82
N VAL A 255 -17.41 8.19 8.01
CA VAL A 255 -17.14 7.52 9.31
C VAL A 255 -16.89 8.55 10.41
N LEU A 256 -16.03 9.55 10.16
CA LEU A 256 -15.77 10.62 11.13
C LEU A 256 -17.00 11.46 11.43
N ALA A 257 -17.85 11.72 10.42
CA ALA A 257 -19.10 12.46 10.63
C ALA A 257 -20.12 11.70 11.50
N LEU A 258 -20.06 10.35 11.48
CA LEU A 258 -20.95 9.48 12.25
C LEU A 258 -20.39 9.05 13.61
N ALA A 259 -19.12 9.30 13.89
CA ALA A 259 -18.51 8.98 15.17
C ALA A 259 -19.23 9.69 16.33
N GLN A 260 -19.58 8.94 17.41
CA GLN A 260 -20.34 9.43 18.57
C GLN A 260 -19.56 9.38 19.87
N ARG A 261 -18.65 8.42 20.08
CA ARG A 261 -17.90 8.23 21.33
C ARG A 261 -16.41 8.42 21.14
N ASP A 262 -15.81 7.54 20.34
CA ASP A 262 -14.36 7.41 20.23
C ASP A 262 -13.91 7.37 18.77
N VAL A 263 -12.79 8.01 18.49
CA VAL A 263 -12.02 7.89 17.25
C VAL A 263 -10.58 7.58 17.65
N LEU A 264 -10.05 6.44 17.18
CA LEU A 264 -8.67 6.03 17.40
C LEU A 264 -7.95 5.95 16.05
N ILE A 265 -6.85 6.67 15.94
CA ILE A 265 -6.04 6.74 14.71
C ILE A 265 -4.62 6.35 15.05
N TYR A 266 -4.08 5.38 14.30
CA TYR A 266 -2.66 5.06 14.27
C TYR A 266 -2.07 5.57 12.96
N THR A 267 -0.99 6.34 13.04
CA THR A 267 -0.30 6.84 11.85
C THR A 267 1.18 7.10 12.16
N PRO A 268 2.11 6.75 11.27
CA PRO A 268 3.52 7.10 11.47
C PRO A 268 3.77 8.61 11.35
N TYR A 269 2.89 9.34 10.65
CA TYR A 269 3.03 10.77 10.39
C TYR A 269 1.71 11.50 10.59
N PHE A 270 1.68 12.47 11.48
CA PHE A 270 0.48 13.29 11.69
C PHE A 270 0.47 14.49 10.75
N ASN A 271 0.14 14.24 9.49
CA ASN A 271 0.01 15.27 8.45
C ASN A 271 -1.34 15.16 7.69
N PRO A 272 -2.48 15.21 8.41
CA PRO A 272 -3.77 15.00 7.79
C PRO A 272 -4.07 16.08 6.74
N PRO A 273 -4.66 15.71 5.58
CA PRO A 273 -5.19 16.68 4.64
C PRO A 273 -6.18 17.64 5.34
N PRO A 274 -6.27 18.93 4.92
CA PRO A 274 -7.13 19.92 5.60
C PRO A 274 -8.59 19.48 5.78
N VAL A 275 -9.12 18.69 4.85
CA VAL A 275 -10.50 18.17 4.95
C VAL A 275 -10.65 17.16 6.10
N LEU A 276 -9.66 16.31 6.34
CA LEU A 276 -9.65 15.36 7.46
C LEU A 276 -9.40 16.09 8.78
N ALA A 277 -8.46 17.05 8.82
CA ALA A 277 -8.25 17.88 10.00
C ALA A 277 -9.53 18.63 10.42
N LYS A 278 -10.26 19.19 9.43
CA LYS A 278 -11.57 19.82 9.69
C LYS A 278 -12.61 18.81 10.23
N ALA A 279 -12.63 17.58 9.70
CA ALA A 279 -13.55 16.54 10.16
C ALA A 279 -13.23 16.12 11.61
N LEU A 280 -11.94 15.96 11.96
CA LEU A 280 -11.50 15.67 13.34
C LEU A 280 -11.89 16.79 14.32
N ARG A 281 -11.67 18.07 13.95
CA ARG A 281 -12.14 19.19 14.76
C ARG A 281 -13.66 19.17 14.97
N LYS A 282 -14.45 18.76 13.97
CA LYS A 282 -15.89 18.57 14.12
C LYS A 282 -16.23 17.42 15.10
N CYS A 283 -15.44 16.33 15.11
CA CYS A 283 -15.57 15.27 16.12
C CYS A 283 -15.39 15.83 17.54
N LEU A 284 -14.29 16.56 17.78
CA LEU A 284 -14.00 17.18 19.08
C LEU A 284 -15.13 18.14 19.52
N LYS A 285 -15.64 18.98 18.59
CA LYS A 285 -16.76 19.89 18.88
C LYS A 285 -18.07 19.18 19.24
N ARG A 286 -18.25 17.92 18.85
CA ARG A 286 -19.37 17.07 19.23
C ARG A 286 -19.14 16.29 20.53
N GLY A 287 -18.01 16.47 21.21
CA GLY A 287 -17.63 15.71 22.40
C GLY A 287 -17.09 14.32 22.14
N VAL A 288 -16.74 13.99 20.89
CA VAL A 288 -16.13 12.70 20.53
C VAL A 288 -14.67 12.70 21.01
N LYS A 289 -14.27 11.67 21.76
CA LYS A 289 -12.88 11.46 22.16
C LYS A 289 -12.05 11.10 20.94
N VAL A 290 -11.01 11.86 20.63
CA VAL A 290 -10.08 11.59 19.52
C VAL A 290 -8.72 11.26 20.11
N THR A 291 -8.25 10.03 19.86
CA THR A 291 -6.93 9.55 20.26
C THR A 291 -6.11 9.31 18.99
N ILE A 292 -4.92 9.92 18.92
CA ILE A 292 -4.01 9.75 17.79
C ILE A 292 -2.70 9.22 18.33
N VAL A 293 -2.31 8.03 17.84
CA VAL A 293 -1.02 7.39 18.15
C VAL A 293 -0.11 7.63 16.96
N VAL A 294 0.97 8.38 17.17
CA VAL A 294 1.95 8.72 16.13
C VAL A 294 3.27 8.02 16.40
N GLY A 295 4.04 7.76 15.32
CA GLY A 295 5.41 7.29 15.46
C GLY A 295 6.31 8.35 16.08
N ASP A 296 7.27 7.91 16.89
CA ASP A 296 8.34 8.79 17.38
C ASP A 296 9.11 9.43 16.22
N LYS A 297 9.61 10.67 16.42
CA LYS A 297 10.37 11.37 15.38
C LYS A 297 11.57 10.59 14.86
N THR A 298 12.23 9.82 15.73
CA THR A 298 13.37 8.98 15.37
C THR A 298 12.99 7.82 14.45
N ALA A 299 11.72 7.42 14.45
CA ALA A 299 11.18 6.40 13.55
C ALA A 299 10.77 6.98 12.17
N ASN A 300 10.80 8.30 11.99
CA ASN A 300 10.47 8.93 10.73
C ASN A 300 11.58 8.71 9.69
N ASP A 301 11.22 8.42 8.44
CA ASP A 301 12.18 8.20 7.35
C ASP A 301 13.03 9.44 7.01
N PHE A 302 12.55 10.62 7.37
CA PHE A 302 13.25 11.88 7.14
C PHE A 302 14.04 12.37 8.38
N TYR A 303 14.03 11.59 9.47
CA TYR A 303 14.77 11.96 10.66
C TYR A 303 16.27 11.95 10.41
N ILE A 304 16.89 13.07 10.74
CA ILE A 304 18.36 13.24 10.71
C ILE A 304 18.81 13.50 12.15
N PRO A 305 19.68 12.63 12.71
CA PRO A 305 20.24 12.82 14.04
C PRO A 305 20.94 14.20 14.16
N PRO A 306 20.95 14.83 15.34
CA PRO A 306 21.63 16.12 15.56
C PRO A 306 23.13 16.11 15.22
N THR A 307 23.75 14.93 15.21
CA THR A 307 25.17 14.73 14.85
C THR A 307 25.44 14.80 13.35
N GLN A 308 24.41 14.79 12.51
CA GLN A 308 24.54 14.85 11.06
C GLN A 308 24.17 16.24 10.53
N LYS A 309 24.76 16.62 9.37
CA LYS A 309 24.48 17.90 8.72
C LYS A 309 22.99 18.02 8.40
N PHE A 310 22.35 19.08 8.92
CA PHE A 310 20.92 19.35 8.72
C PHE A 310 20.59 19.53 7.24
N SER A 311 19.47 18.94 6.82
CA SER A 311 18.84 19.22 5.52
C SER A 311 17.42 19.72 5.72
N ARG A 312 16.86 20.45 4.73
CA ARG A 312 15.46 20.94 4.78
C ARG A 312 14.45 19.81 4.95
N ILE A 313 14.74 18.63 4.39
CA ILE A 313 13.89 17.43 4.50
C ILE A 313 13.95 16.88 5.92
N GLY A 314 15.13 16.88 6.55
CA GLY A 314 15.34 16.45 7.94
C GLY A 314 14.63 17.30 8.99
N GLY A 315 14.14 18.49 8.62
CA GLY A 315 13.31 19.32 9.48
C GLY A 315 11.85 18.86 9.60
N LEU A 316 11.36 18.04 8.67
CA LEU A 316 9.95 17.58 8.67
C LEU A 316 9.53 16.86 9.95
N PRO A 317 10.32 15.91 10.52
CA PRO A 317 9.95 15.24 11.76
C PRO A 317 9.75 16.18 12.94
N TYR A 318 10.54 17.25 13.01
CA TYR A 318 10.43 18.25 14.07
C TYR A 318 9.19 19.14 13.91
N LEU A 319 8.77 19.43 12.66
CA LEU A 319 7.53 20.14 12.39
C LEU A 319 6.30 19.36 12.84
N TYR A 320 6.32 18.02 12.75
CA TYR A 320 5.22 17.17 13.19
C TYR A 320 5.05 17.13 14.71
N GLU A 321 6.06 17.47 15.49
CA GLU A 321 5.98 17.60 16.95
C GLU A 321 5.33 18.92 17.40
N THR A 322 5.29 19.94 16.54
CA THR A 322 4.78 21.27 16.87
C THR A 322 3.34 21.51 16.41
N ILE A 323 2.70 20.56 15.76
CA ILE A 323 1.32 20.62 15.28
C ILE A 323 0.37 19.87 16.22
#